data_368a6c23c5a6e58b2a96e09f32f5b3d5
#
_entry.id   368a6c23c5a6e58b2a96e09f32f5b3d5
#
_cell.length_a   1.000
_cell.length_b   1.000
_cell.length_c   1.000
_cell.angle_alpha   90.00
_cell.angle_beta   90.00
_cell.angle_gamma   90.00
#
_symmetry.space_group_name_H-M   'P 1'
#
loop_
_entity.id
_entity.type
_entity.pdbx_description
1 polymer ?
#
loop_
_entity_poly.entity_id
_entity_poly.type
_entity_poly.pdbx_seq_one_letter_code
_entity_poly.pdbx_strand_id
1 'polypeptide(L)'
;MKTTRNFREQILENPVYWVEGINGMLYDAIVTYMEKHHMKQKDLAKHLMISPGRVSQILNDGNINFSLEKLIEIALKVDKIPAFLFEDKSTYLERERQLTEVKRICRPYDQKKRTTHMIADNPE
;
A
#
# COMPACT_ATOMS: atom_id res chain seq x y z
N MET A 1 -0.76 -36.07 -4.79
CA MET A 1 0.55 -35.58 -4.55
C MET A 1 0.59 -34.08 -4.34
N LYS A 2 1.31 -33.64 -3.37
CA LYS A 2 1.36 -32.23 -3.06
C LYS A 2 2.34 -31.49 -3.96
N THR A 3 1.89 -30.37 -4.47
CA THR A 3 2.77 -29.46 -5.16
C THR A 3 3.44 -28.57 -4.13
N THR A 4 4.75 -28.50 -4.17
CA THR A 4 5.48 -27.63 -3.26
C THR A 4 5.34 -26.21 -3.72
N ARG A 5 4.75 -25.37 -2.86
CA ARG A 5 4.68 -23.96 -3.15
C ARG A 5 5.99 -23.29 -2.75
N ASN A 6 6.42 -22.34 -3.54
CA ASN A 6 7.57 -21.56 -3.14
C ASN A 6 7.17 -20.56 -2.07
N PHE A 7 8.17 -19.94 -1.45
CA PHE A 7 7.94 -19.03 -0.35
C PHE A 7 7.06 -17.86 -0.76
N ARG A 8 7.28 -17.34 -1.97
CA ARG A 8 6.52 -16.21 -2.47
C ARG A 8 5.05 -16.55 -2.64
N GLU A 9 4.77 -17.75 -3.14
CA GLU A 9 3.39 -18.17 -3.30
C GLU A 9 2.69 -18.29 -1.96
N GLN A 10 3.39 -18.74 -0.94
CA GLN A 10 2.82 -18.84 0.40
C GLN A 10 2.45 -17.46 0.94
N ILE A 11 3.30 -16.47 0.70
CA ILE A 11 3.02 -15.10 1.12
C ILE A 11 1.77 -14.59 0.42
N LEU A 12 1.66 -14.84 -0.88
CA LEU A 12 0.52 -14.35 -1.67
C LEU A 12 -0.79 -15.02 -1.30
N GLU A 13 -0.74 -16.17 -0.62
CA GLU A 13 -1.94 -16.82 -0.14
C GLU A 13 -2.39 -16.32 1.23
N ASN A 14 -1.61 -15.47 1.85
CA ASN A 14 -1.91 -14.96 3.18
C ASN A 14 -2.70 -13.66 3.08
N PRO A 15 -3.95 -13.63 3.55
CA PRO A 15 -4.75 -12.40 3.45
C PRO A 15 -4.10 -11.20 4.12
N VAL A 16 -3.35 -11.42 5.19
CA VAL A 16 -2.71 -10.33 5.92
C VAL A 16 -1.75 -9.55 5.02
N TYR A 17 -1.06 -10.26 4.14
CA TYR A 17 -0.15 -9.59 3.21
C TYR A 17 -0.89 -8.53 2.37
N TRP A 18 -2.07 -8.90 1.87
CA TRP A 18 -2.84 -7.99 1.03
C TRP A 18 -3.46 -6.86 1.83
N VAL A 19 -3.94 -7.17 3.04
CA VAL A 19 -4.50 -6.14 3.91
C VAL A 19 -3.43 -5.10 4.26
N GLU A 20 -2.24 -5.55 4.59
CA GLU A 20 -1.16 -4.63 4.92
C GLU A 20 -0.77 -3.77 3.72
N GLY A 21 -0.79 -4.36 2.54
CA GLY A 21 -0.50 -3.60 1.33
C GLY A 21 -1.52 -2.50 1.09
N ILE A 22 -2.80 -2.84 1.26
CA ILE A 22 -3.87 -1.87 1.09
C ILE A 22 -3.78 -0.77 2.14
N ASN A 23 -3.53 -1.15 3.40
CA ASN A 23 -3.37 -0.17 4.47
C ASN A 23 -2.20 0.77 4.20
N GLY A 24 -1.12 0.24 3.64
CA GLY A 24 0.04 1.07 3.29
C GLY A 24 -0.30 2.08 2.21
N MET A 25 -1.05 1.65 1.20
CA MET A 25 -1.46 2.57 0.14
C MET A 25 -2.38 3.65 0.68
N LEU A 26 -3.29 3.29 1.57
CA LEU A 26 -4.19 4.27 2.18
C LEU A 26 -3.41 5.24 3.06
N TYR A 27 -2.46 4.74 3.82
CA TYR A 27 -1.61 5.57 4.65
C TYR A 27 -0.88 6.61 3.80
N ASP A 28 -0.27 6.16 2.71
CA ASP A 28 0.45 7.06 1.82
C ASP A 28 -0.46 8.14 1.23
N ALA A 29 -1.67 7.74 0.86
CA ALA A 29 -2.63 8.68 0.31
C ALA A 29 -3.04 9.72 1.35
N ILE A 30 -3.24 9.29 2.59
CA ILE A 30 -3.62 10.19 3.67
C ILE A 30 -2.51 11.18 3.98
N VAL A 31 -1.28 10.68 4.11
CA VAL A 31 -0.15 11.53 4.43
C VAL A 31 0.12 12.53 3.31
N THR A 32 0.04 12.07 2.07
CA THR A 32 0.24 12.96 0.93
C THR A 32 -0.80 14.07 0.91
N TYR A 33 -2.07 13.72 1.16
CA TYR A 33 -3.14 14.70 1.18
C TYR A 33 -2.94 15.71 2.31
N MET A 34 -2.55 15.20 3.47
CA MET A 34 -2.32 16.02 4.65
C MET A 34 -1.20 17.04 4.39
N GLU A 35 -0.11 16.59 3.78
CA GLU A 35 1.01 17.45 3.47
C GLU A 35 0.65 18.47 2.40
N LYS A 36 -0.07 18.02 1.38
CA LYS A 36 -0.46 18.90 0.29
C LYS A 36 -1.31 20.04 0.76
N HIS A 37 -2.19 19.79 1.72
CA HIS A 37 -3.13 20.79 2.22
C HIS A 37 -2.69 21.41 3.54
N HIS A 38 -1.47 21.13 3.97
CA HIS A 38 -0.90 21.70 5.20
C HIS A 38 -1.79 21.46 6.40
N MET A 39 -2.33 20.26 6.52
CA MET A 39 -3.26 19.92 7.59
C MET A 39 -2.52 19.41 8.82
N LYS A 40 -3.04 19.75 9.98
CA LYS A 40 -2.64 19.13 11.24
C LYS A 40 -3.55 17.92 11.49
N GLN A 41 -3.18 17.12 12.48
CA GLN A 41 -3.94 15.90 12.76
C GLN A 41 -5.42 16.19 13.05
N LYS A 42 -5.69 17.26 13.79
CA LYS A 42 -7.08 17.56 14.11
C LYS A 42 -7.86 18.03 12.88
N ASP A 43 -7.19 18.71 11.96
CA ASP A 43 -7.83 19.11 10.70
C ASP A 43 -8.17 17.87 9.88
N LEU A 44 -7.26 16.92 9.84
CA LEU A 44 -7.47 15.67 9.14
C LEU A 44 -8.62 14.89 9.76
N ALA A 45 -8.69 14.86 11.08
CA ALA A 45 -9.77 14.16 11.77
C ALA A 45 -11.12 14.72 11.37
N LYS A 46 -11.24 16.04 11.32
CA LYS A 46 -12.47 16.69 10.89
C LYS A 46 -12.78 16.36 9.44
N HIS A 47 -11.78 16.42 8.60
CA HIS A 47 -11.96 16.17 7.18
C HIS A 47 -12.43 14.74 6.93
N LEU A 48 -11.82 13.78 7.61
CA LEU A 48 -12.15 12.38 7.44
C LEU A 48 -13.37 11.96 8.25
N MET A 49 -13.83 12.82 9.14
CA MET A 49 -14.97 12.57 10.03
C MET A 49 -14.72 11.34 10.90
N ILE A 50 -13.53 11.29 11.47
CA ILE A 50 -13.16 10.26 12.43
C ILE A 50 -12.55 10.96 13.65
N SER A 51 -12.39 10.21 14.73
CA SER A 51 -11.88 10.80 15.96
C SER A 51 -10.39 11.13 15.83
N PRO A 52 -9.91 12.12 16.59
CA PRO A 52 -8.47 12.41 16.60
C PRO A 52 -7.63 11.21 17.04
N GLY A 53 -8.18 10.38 17.94
CA GLY A 53 -7.49 9.16 18.34
C GLY A 53 -7.30 8.19 17.20
N ARG A 54 -8.29 8.09 16.32
CA ARG A 54 -8.17 7.23 15.14
C ARG A 54 -7.10 7.76 14.20
N VAL A 55 -7.07 9.07 14.00
CA VAL A 55 -6.04 9.68 13.17
C VAL A 55 -4.67 9.38 13.72
N SER A 56 -4.51 9.51 15.04
CA SER A 56 -3.24 9.21 15.68
C SER A 56 -2.85 7.76 15.47
N GLN A 57 -3.80 6.84 15.56
CA GLN A 57 -3.54 5.43 15.31
C GLN A 57 -3.08 5.19 13.87
N ILE A 58 -3.76 5.83 12.92
CA ILE A 58 -3.39 5.68 11.52
C ILE A 58 -1.95 6.14 11.29
N LEU A 59 -1.62 7.31 11.82
CA LEU A 59 -0.33 7.92 11.54
C LEU A 59 0.81 7.28 12.30
N ASN A 60 0.54 6.74 13.48
CA ASN A 60 1.61 6.18 14.31
C ASN A 60 1.73 4.67 14.17
N ASP A 61 0.61 3.97 14.08
CA ASP A 61 0.63 2.52 14.04
C ASP A 61 0.51 1.97 12.63
N GLY A 62 -0.21 2.70 11.77
CA GLY A 62 -0.38 2.27 10.40
C GLY A 62 -1.14 0.96 10.24
N ASN A 63 -1.73 0.46 11.31
CA ASN A 63 -2.29 -0.88 11.31
C ASN A 63 -3.72 -0.85 11.82
N ILE A 64 -4.58 -0.17 11.08
CA ILE A 64 -5.97 -0.06 11.45
C ILE A 64 -6.82 -0.84 10.46
N ASN A 65 -7.68 -1.68 11.00
CA ASN A 65 -8.65 -2.38 10.17
C ASN A 65 -9.88 -1.51 10.01
N PHE A 66 -10.09 -1.06 8.80
CA PHE A 66 -11.33 -0.38 8.44
C PHE A 66 -12.23 -1.37 7.72
N SER A 67 -13.53 -1.17 7.86
CA SER A 67 -14.46 -1.87 6.97
C SER A 67 -14.17 -1.42 5.55
N LEU A 68 -14.59 -2.22 4.58
CA LEU A 68 -14.39 -1.85 3.18
C LEU A 68 -15.05 -0.51 2.88
N GLU A 69 -16.24 -0.30 3.41
CA GLU A 69 -16.96 0.95 3.19
C GLU A 69 -16.19 2.15 3.75
N LYS A 70 -15.67 2.01 4.96
CA LYS A 70 -14.93 3.10 5.58
C LYS A 70 -13.63 3.38 4.84
N LEU A 71 -12.97 2.34 4.39
CA LEU A 71 -11.73 2.48 3.63
C LEU A 71 -11.97 3.25 2.33
N ILE A 72 -13.05 2.89 1.63
CA ILE A 72 -13.41 3.59 0.39
C ILE A 72 -13.77 5.04 0.69
N GLU A 73 -14.53 5.25 1.75
CA GLU A 73 -14.93 6.60 2.15
C GLU A 73 -13.72 7.49 2.41
N ILE A 74 -12.74 6.97 3.14
CA ILE A 74 -11.54 7.74 3.44
C ILE A 74 -10.74 8.01 2.16
N ALA A 75 -10.62 6.99 1.30
CA ALA A 75 -9.88 7.16 0.06
C ALA A 75 -10.46 8.29 -0.78
N LEU A 76 -11.78 8.32 -0.89
CA LEU A 76 -12.43 9.37 -1.66
C LEU A 76 -12.19 10.74 -1.06
N LYS A 77 -12.11 10.83 0.25
CA LYS A 77 -11.88 12.12 0.92
C LYS A 77 -10.45 12.62 0.79
N VAL A 78 -9.53 11.77 0.40
CA VAL A 78 -8.15 12.19 0.15
C VAL A 78 -7.84 12.19 -1.35
N ASP A 79 -8.87 12.38 -2.16
CA ASP A 79 -8.75 12.55 -3.61
C ASP A 79 -8.26 11.31 -4.32
N LYS A 80 -8.63 10.14 -3.82
CA LYS A 80 -8.27 8.88 -4.46
C LYS A 80 -9.51 8.12 -4.87
N ILE A 81 -9.44 7.49 -6.02
CA ILE A 81 -10.50 6.59 -6.47
C ILE A 81 -10.00 5.19 -6.18
N PRO A 82 -10.67 4.45 -5.29
CA PRO A 82 -10.25 3.08 -5.03
C PRO A 82 -10.59 2.19 -6.21
N ALA A 83 -9.63 1.39 -6.62
CA ALA A 83 -9.83 0.47 -7.72
C ALA A 83 -9.37 -0.90 -7.28
N PHE A 84 -10.24 -1.88 -7.41
CA PHE A 84 -9.93 -3.25 -7.03
C PHE A 84 -10.00 -4.12 -8.27
N LEU A 85 -9.06 -5.03 -8.38
CA LEU A 85 -8.98 -5.94 -9.50
C LEU A 85 -8.78 -7.35 -8.97
N PHE A 86 -9.65 -8.26 -9.41
CA PHE A 86 -9.53 -9.67 -9.06
C PHE A 86 -9.02 -10.41 -10.30
N GLU A 87 -7.78 -10.86 -10.22
CA GLU A 87 -7.16 -11.59 -11.31
C GLU A 87 -7.12 -13.07 -10.99
N ASP A 88 -7.01 -13.88 -12.03
CA ASP A 88 -6.74 -15.29 -11.83
C ASP A 88 -5.37 -15.45 -11.18
N LYS A 89 -5.29 -16.35 -10.21
CA LYS A 89 -4.04 -16.59 -9.52
C LYS A 89 -2.93 -16.99 -10.48
N SER A 90 -3.25 -17.86 -11.42
CA SER A 90 -2.24 -18.34 -12.35
C SER A 90 -1.67 -17.19 -13.19
N THR A 91 -2.53 -16.29 -13.65
CA THR A 91 -2.09 -15.14 -14.42
C THR A 91 -1.20 -14.22 -13.61
N TYR A 92 -1.61 -13.96 -12.37
CA TYR A 92 -0.83 -13.10 -11.51
C TYR A 92 0.55 -13.71 -11.21
N LEU A 93 0.57 -14.99 -10.88
CA LEU A 93 1.82 -15.67 -10.56
C LEU A 93 2.77 -15.71 -11.74
N GLU A 94 2.22 -15.90 -12.94
CA GLU A 94 3.05 -15.93 -14.14
C GLU A 94 3.67 -14.56 -14.40
N ARG A 95 2.89 -13.50 -14.26
CA ARG A 95 3.41 -12.15 -14.44
C ARG A 95 4.46 -11.83 -13.40
N GLU A 96 4.23 -12.24 -12.15
CA GLU A 96 5.20 -11.99 -11.10
C GLU A 96 6.48 -12.77 -11.31
N ARG A 97 6.36 -13.98 -11.84
CA ARG A 97 7.53 -14.80 -12.16
C ARG A 97 8.37 -14.12 -13.24
N GLN A 98 7.70 -13.56 -14.24
CA GLN A 98 8.39 -12.83 -15.30
C GLN A 98 9.09 -11.59 -14.74
N LEU A 99 8.45 -10.87 -13.84
CA LEU A 99 9.07 -9.71 -13.21
C LEU A 99 10.29 -10.11 -12.39
N THR A 100 10.20 -11.23 -11.69
CA THR A 100 11.33 -11.75 -10.94
C THR A 100 12.50 -12.08 -11.87
N GLU A 101 12.20 -12.64 -13.01
CA GLU A 101 13.24 -12.96 -14.00
C GLU A 101 13.90 -11.69 -14.51
N VAL A 102 13.10 -10.66 -14.77
CA VAL A 102 13.65 -9.37 -15.20
C VAL A 102 14.54 -8.78 -14.12
N LYS A 103 14.10 -8.85 -12.87
CA LYS A 103 14.91 -8.35 -11.77
C LYS A 103 16.21 -9.12 -11.61
N ARG A 104 16.18 -10.41 -11.90
CA ARG A 104 17.39 -11.22 -11.83
C ARG A 104 18.41 -10.78 -12.87
N ILE A 105 17.93 -10.38 -14.03
CA ILE A 105 18.79 -9.90 -15.10
C ILE A 105 19.36 -8.52 -14.76
N CYS A 106 18.56 -7.68 -14.10
CA CYS A 106 19.01 -6.37 -13.68
C CYS A 106 20.08 -6.49 -12.62
N ARG A 107 21.10 -5.65 -12.71
CA ARG A 107 22.16 -5.67 -11.74
C ARG A 107 21.69 -5.10 -10.40
N PRO A 108 22.20 -5.64 -9.30
CA PRO A 108 21.81 -5.14 -7.97
C PRO A 108 22.04 -3.65 -7.79
N TYR A 109 23.04 -3.12 -8.45
CA TYR A 109 23.32 -1.70 -8.40
C TYR A 109 22.15 -0.87 -8.89
N ASP A 110 21.54 -1.31 -9.98
CA ASP A 110 20.41 -0.57 -10.55
C ASP A 110 19.22 -0.55 -9.61
N GLN A 111 18.95 -1.66 -8.97
CA GLN A 111 17.86 -1.73 -8.01
C GLN A 111 18.09 -0.80 -6.82
N LYS A 112 19.31 -0.82 -6.32
CA LYS A 112 19.66 0.02 -5.19
C LYS A 112 19.58 1.50 -5.57
N LYS A 113 20.04 1.83 -6.75
CA LYS A 113 19.99 3.19 -7.23
C LYS A 113 18.55 3.67 -7.38
N ARG A 114 17.68 2.78 -7.87
CA ARG A 114 16.28 3.14 -8.04
C ARG A 114 15.61 3.42 -6.70
N THR A 115 15.89 2.59 -5.71
CA THR A 115 15.35 2.81 -4.38
C THR A 115 15.82 4.12 -3.79
N THR A 116 17.12 4.41 -3.95
CA THR A 116 17.68 5.66 -3.46
C THR A 116 17.05 6.85 -4.16
N HIS A 117 16.85 6.72 -5.46
CA HIS A 117 16.23 7.80 -6.24
C HIS A 117 14.82 8.10 -5.75
N MET A 118 14.05 7.04 -5.48
CA MET A 118 12.69 7.23 -4.99
C MET A 118 12.68 7.95 -3.65
N ILE A 119 13.61 7.61 -2.79
CA ILE A 119 13.71 8.26 -1.48
C ILE A 119 14.12 9.72 -1.66
N ALA A 120 15.05 9.98 -2.55
CA ALA A 120 15.54 11.33 -2.78
C ALA A 120 14.48 12.23 -3.38
N ASP A 121 13.63 11.69 -4.23
CA ASP A 121 12.57 12.46 -4.88
C ASP A 121 11.39 12.71 -3.97
N ASN A 122 11.26 11.94 -2.94
CA ASN A 122 10.08 11.98 -2.10
C ASN A 122 9.78 13.36 -1.52
N PRO A 123 10.75 14.11 -1.04
CA PRO A 123 10.47 15.42 -0.45
C PRO A 123 10.02 16.47 -1.45
N GLU A 124 10.22 16.20 -2.69
CA GLU A 124 9.83 17.15 -3.71
C GLU A 124 8.43 16.92 -4.18
#